data_321500a6d83d0393a1db6d34792aff24
#
_entry.id   321500a6d83d0393a1db6d34792aff24
#
_cell.length_a   1.000
_cell.length_b   1.000
_cell.length_c   1.000
_cell.angle_alpha   90.00
_cell.angle_beta   90.00
_cell.angle_gamma   90.00
#
_symmetry.space_group_name_H-M   'P 1'
#
loop_
_entity.id
_entity.type
_entity.pdbx_description
1 polymer ?
#
loop_
_entity_poly.entity_id
_entity_poly.type
_entity_poly.pdbx_seq_one_letter_code
_entity_poly.pdbx_strand_id
1 'polypeptide(L)'
;MTDAPLLDPVLLRRLLRAKDRMDAASHQAWPINRLAEVSGVSEAYFARSFKRAFGLPPHRYLLTRRIEQATALLRDTDLPITDIAFATGWESLGTFGRIFRDVTGRTPSDLRAEVRAGMAELDQVPACVVKAVLRPDLTMAVLEKRRRLASNTVRSLPKEQS
;
A
#
# COMPACT_ATOMS: atom_id res chain seq x y z
N MET A 1 -4.36 6.89 -30.53
CA MET A 1 -4.31 5.95 -29.40
C MET A 1 -2.95 5.27 -29.45
N THR A 2 -2.04 5.73 -28.62
CA THR A 2 -0.69 5.16 -28.55
C THR A 2 -0.79 3.90 -27.71
N ASP A 3 -0.80 2.77 -28.36
CA ASP A 3 -0.66 1.45 -27.74
C ASP A 3 0.73 1.41 -27.09
N ALA A 4 0.81 1.70 -25.80
CA ALA A 4 2.05 1.58 -25.06
C ALA A 4 2.41 0.09 -25.09
N PRO A 5 3.54 -0.32 -25.64
CA PRO A 5 3.89 -1.71 -25.78
C PRO A 5 3.82 -2.37 -24.40
N LEU A 6 2.98 -3.41 -24.29
CA LEU A 6 2.78 -4.19 -23.07
C LEU A 6 4.15 -4.65 -22.57
N LEU A 7 4.39 -4.49 -21.27
CA LEU A 7 5.60 -5.05 -20.65
C LEU A 7 5.60 -6.56 -20.82
N ASP A 8 6.76 -7.10 -21.18
CA ASP A 8 6.95 -8.55 -21.24
C ASP A 8 6.48 -9.19 -19.91
N PRO A 9 5.59 -10.19 -19.96
CA PRO A 9 5.05 -10.85 -18.75
C PRO A 9 6.13 -11.43 -17.84
N VAL A 10 7.25 -11.87 -18.38
CA VAL A 10 8.40 -12.39 -17.60
C VAL A 10 9.05 -11.24 -16.83
N LEU A 11 9.28 -10.11 -17.50
CA LEU A 11 9.80 -8.92 -16.84
C LEU A 11 8.85 -8.41 -15.77
N LEU A 12 7.55 -8.34 -16.05
CA LEU A 12 6.54 -7.88 -15.09
C LEU A 12 6.56 -8.73 -13.81
N ARG A 13 6.63 -10.06 -13.91
CA ARG A 13 6.76 -10.96 -12.75
C ARG A 13 8.02 -10.68 -11.93
N ARG A 14 9.13 -10.34 -12.59
CA ARG A 14 10.39 -9.99 -11.91
C ARG A 14 10.28 -8.65 -11.17
N LEU A 15 9.65 -7.65 -11.78
CA LEU A 15 9.37 -6.35 -11.16
C LEU A 15 8.42 -6.49 -9.96
N LEU A 16 7.38 -7.33 -10.09
CA LEU A 16 6.45 -7.64 -8.99
C LEU A 16 7.18 -8.27 -7.80
N ARG A 17 8.08 -9.23 -8.03
CA ARG A 17 8.90 -9.80 -6.95
C ARG A 17 9.74 -8.76 -6.20
N ALA A 18 10.36 -7.82 -6.92
CA ALA A 18 11.10 -6.74 -6.30
C ALA A 18 10.17 -5.82 -5.49
N LYS A 19 9.01 -5.48 -6.05
CA LYS A 19 7.96 -4.70 -5.38
C LYS A 19 7.48 -5.38 -4.10
N ASP A 20 7.16 -6.67 -4.14
CA ASP A 20 6.69 -7.44 -2.98
C ASP A 20 7.73 -7.49 -1.85
N ARG A 21 9.03 -7.58 -2.20
CA ARG A 21 10.11 -7.49 -1.22
C ARG A 21 10.22 -6.11 -0.58
N MET A 22 10.05 -5.04 -1.36
CA MET A 22 9.98 -3.68 -0.83
C MET A 22 8.79 -3.51 0.12
N ASP A 23 7.62 -4.06 -0.23
CA ASP A 23 6.42 -3.98 0.59
C ASP A 23 6.57 -4.76 1.91
N ALA A 24 7.15 -5.94 1.85
CA ALA A 24 7.36 -6.80 3.02
C ALA A 24 8.38 -6.21 4.01
N ALA A 25 9.34 -5.41 3.55
CA ALA A 25 10.42 -4.86 4.36
C ALA A 25 10.74 -3.41 3.97
N SER A 26 9.75 -2.54 3.89
CA SER A 26 9.91 -1.15 3.44
C SER A 26 10.78 -0.30 4.36
N HIS A 27 10.94 -0.69 5.64
CA HIS A 27 11.84 -0.06 6.60
C HIS A 27 13.32 -0.28 6.25
N GLN A 28 13.65 -1.31 5.46
CA GLN A 28 15.03 -1.59 5.04
C GLN A 28 15.47 -0.68 3.88
N ALA A 29 16.79 -0.58 3.71
CA ALA A 29 17.37 0.05 2.53
C ALA A 29 17.19 -0.84 1.29
N TRP A 30 16.63 -0.26 0.24
CA TRP A 30 16.44 -0.90 -1.06
C TRP A 30 17.15 -0.09 -2.16
N PRO A 31 18.49 -0.11 -2.20
CA PRO A 31 19.20 0.59 -3.25
C PRO A 31 18.94 -0.05 -4.61
N ILE A 32 19.08 0.73 -5.68
CA ILE A 32 18.69 0.33 -7.03
C ILE A 32 19.42 -0.93 -7.52
N ASN A 33 20.69 -1.10 -7.16
CA ASN A 33 21.46 -2.30 -7.49
C ASN A 33 20.84 -3.56 -6.93
N ARG A 34 20.42 -3.55 -5.65
CA ARG A 34 19.75 -4.70 -5.00
C ARG A 34 18.42 -5.05 -5.67
N LEU A 35 17.65 -4.04 -6.08
CA LEU A 35 16.37 -4.24 -6.78
C LEU A 35 16.58 -4.79 -8.20
N ALA A 36 17.59 -4.28 -8.89
CA ALA A 36 17.99 -4.75 -10.22
C ALA A 36 18.46 -6.23 -10.18
N GLU A 37 19.26 -6.58 -9.18
CA GLU A 37 19.71 -7.96 -8.92
C GLU A 37 18.53 -8.93 -8.70
N VAL A 38 17.59 -8.57 -7.83
CA VAL A 38 16.35 -9.36 -7.59
C VAL A 38 15.56 -9.59 -8.87
N SER A 39 15.58 -8.62 -9.77
CA SER A 39 14.86 -8.66 -11.04
C SER A 39 15.68 -9.26 -12.19
N GLY A 40 16.99 -9.50 -11.98
CA GLY A 40 17.90 -10.05 -13.00
C GLY A 40 18.04 -9.15 -14.23
N VAL A 41 18.12 -7.82 -14.01
CA VAL A 41 18.27 -6.80 -15.06
C VAL A 41 19.25 -5.72 -14.63
N SER A 42 19.67 -4.85 -15.58
CA SER A 42 20.50 -3.69 -15.21
C SER A 42 19.70 -2.63 -14.43
N GLU A 43 20.40 -1.84 -13.62
CA GLU A 43 19.80 -0.78 -12.79
C GLU A 43 18.97 0.22 -13.61
N ALA A 44 19.54 0.70 -14.74
CA ALA A 44 18.85 1.65 -15.61
C ALA A 44 17.60 1.06 -16.26
N TYR A 45 17.66 -0.22 -16.66
CA TYR A 45 16.52 -0.92 -17.23
C TYR A 45 15.45 -1.18 -16.17
N PHE A 46 15.87 -1.59 -14.96
CA PHE A 46 14.97 -1.75 -13.82
C PHE A 46 14.20 -0.46 -13.51
N ALA A 47 14.90 0.66 -13.34
CA ALA A 47 14.30 1.94 -12.97
C ALA A 47 13.23 2.39 -13.99
N ARG A 48 13.55 2.31 -15.29
CA ARG A 48 12.60 2.66 -16.36
C ARG A 48 11.40 1.71 -16.41
N SER A 49 11.66 0.41 -16.33
CA SER A 49 10.61 -0.61 -16.40
C SER A 49 9.69 -0.56 -15.17
N PHE A 50 10.26 -0.35 -13.98
CA PHE A 50 9.49 -0.20 -12.74
C PHE A 50 8.57 1.04 -12.80
N LYS A 51 9.11 2.20 -13.20
CA LYS A 51 8.30 3.42 -13.38
C LYS A 51 7.19 3.21 -14.40
N ARG A 52 7.47 2.51 -15.49
CA ARG A 52 6.48 2.20 -16.53
C ARG A 52 5.40 1.24 -16.02
N ALA A 53 5.77 0.24 -15.22
CA ALA A 53 4.84 -0.76 -14.68
C ALA A 53 3.94 -0.18 -13.57
N PHE A 54 4.51 0.63 -12.68
CA PHE A 54 3.84 1.06 -11.45
C PHE A 54 3.60 2.57 -11.35
N GLY A 55 3.96 3.34 -12.37
CA GLY A 55 3.72 4.78 -12.45
C GLY A 55 4.71 5.65 -11.66
N LEU A 56 5.48 5.06 -10.73
CA LEU A 56 6.44 5.76 -9.86
C LEU A 56 7.84 5.14 -9.97
N PRO A 57 8.91 5.96 -9.88
CA PRO A 57 10.26 5.43 -9.72
C PRO A 57 10.40 4.60 -8.44
N PRO A 58 11.28 3.59 -8.39
CA PRO A 58 11.43 2.70 -7.23
C PRO A 58 11.63 3.42 -5.90
N HIS A 59 12.49 4.45 -5.87
CA HIS A 59 12.75 5.25 -4.67
C HIS A 59 11.49 5.96 -4.17
N ARG A 60 10.71 6.59 -5.06
CA ARG A 60 9.45 7.25 -4.71
C ARG A 60 8.43 6.26 -4.20
N TYR A 61 8.36 5.09 -4.83
CA TYR A 61 7.50 4.00 -4.37
C TYR A 61 7.82 3.60 -2.93
N LEU A 62 9.09 3.37 -2.61
CA LEU A 62 9.53 3.02 -1.25
C LEU A 62 9.16 4.09 -0.22
N LEU A 63 9.39 5.37 -0.54
CA LEU A 63 9.00 6.47 0.34
C LEU A 63 7.50 6.49 0.62
N THR A 64 6.67 6.28 -0.41
CA THR A 64 5.22 6.21 -0.26
C THR A 64 4.81 5.07 0.68
N ARG A 65 5.41 3.87 0.53
CA ARG A 65 5.13 2.73 1.41
C ARG A 65 5.50 3.00 2.86
N ARG A 66 6.65 3.65 3.10
CA ARG A 66 7.06 4.08 4.45
C ARG A 66 6.08 5.08 5.06
N ILE A 67 5.58 6.03 4.28
CA ILE A 67 4.57 7.00 4.74
C ILE A 67 3.24 6.32 5.04
N GLU A 68 2.79 5.37 4.23
CA GLU A 68 1.57 4.60 4.48
C GLU A 68 1.68 3.81 5.79
N GLN A 69 2.81 3.15 6.04
CA GLN A 69 3.04 2.43 7.30
C GLN A 69 3.11 3.37 8.49
N ALA A 70 3.81 4.51 8.37
CA ALA A 70 3.85 5.51 9.43
C ALA A 70 2.45 6.07 9.73
N THR A 71 1.65 6.30 8.70
CA THR A 71 0.25 6.75 8.84
C THR A 71 -0.60 5.73 9.62
N ALA A 72 -0.46 4.44 9.31
CA ALA A 72 -1.14 3.38 10.05
C ALA A 72 -0.70 3.36 11.53
N LEU A 73 0.60 3.41 11.81
CA LEU A 73 1.11 3.45 13.19
C LEU A 73 0.66 4.69 13.96
N LEU A 74 0.57 5.86 13.30
CA LEU A 74 0.06 7.08 13.90
C LEU A 74 -1.41 6.98 14.30
N ARG A 75 -2.20 6.23 13.54
CA ARG A 75 -3.64 6.01 13.81
C ARG A 75 -3.89 4.93 14.84
N ASP A 76 -3.15 3.83 14.75
CA ASP A 76 -3.48 2.58 15.44
C ASP A 76 -2.70 2.41 16.76
N THR A 77 -1.69 3.27 17.01
CA THR A 77 -0.83 3.16 18.20
C THR A 77 -0.57 4.51 18.88
N ASP A 78 -0.15 4.45 20.13
CA ASP A 78 0.32 5.62 20.88
C ASP A 78 1.85 5.77 20.86
N LEU A 79 2.55 5.05 20.00
CA LEU A 79 4.01 5.15 19.87
C LEU A 79 4.45 6.60 19.63
N PRO A 80 5.56 7.05 20.23
CA PRO A 80 6.14 8.34 19.93
C PRO A 80 6.40 8.50 18.43
N ILE A 81 6.20 9.72 17.90
CA ILE A 81 6.43 10.01 16.46
C ILE A 81 7.87 9.69 16.05
N THR A 82 8.83 9.91 16.94
CA THR A 82 10.23 9.56 16.74
C THR A 82 10.42 8.06 16.51
N ASP A 83 9.78 7.24 17.35
CA ASP A 83 9.87 5.78 17.25
C ASP A 83 9.21 5.28 15.96
N ILE A 84 8.08 5.86 15.58
CA ILE A 84 7.42 5.57 14.29
C ILE A 84 8.33 5.91 13.12
N ALA A 85 9.02 7.06 13.13
CA ALA A 85 9.94 7.44 12.09
C ALA A 85 11.05 6.39 11.94
N PHE A 86 11.72 6.01 13.02
CA PHE A 86 12.81 5.02 12.96
C PHE A 86 12.28 3.61 12.61
N ALA A 87 11.16 3.19 13.17
CA ALA A 87 10.55 1.89 12.86
C ALA A 87 10.14 1.75 11.38
N THR A 88 9.83 2.86 10.71
CA THR A 88 9.47 2.88 9.29
C THR A 88 10.65 3.18 8.36
N GLY A 89 11.88 3.21 8.88
CA GLY A 89 13.11 3.25 8.10
C GLY A 89 13.63 4.65 7.77
N TRP A 90 13.25 5.67 8.55
CA TRP A 90 13.79 7.01 8.39
C TRP A 90 15.03 7.21 9.27
N GLU A 91 16.05 7.83 8.71
CA GLU A 91 17.30 8.10 9.41
C GLU A 91 17.25 9.39 10.26
N SER A 92 16.32 10.30 9.96
CA SER A 92 16.12 11.51 10.73
C SER A 92 14.65 11.92 10.80
N LEU A 93 14.27 12.46 11.96
CA LEU A 93 12.92 12.97 12.21
C LEU A 93 12.58 14.18 11.31
N GLY A 94 13.57 15.02 11.00
CA GLY A 94 13.38 16.18 10.13
C GLY A 94 13.05 15.78 8.70
N THR A 95 13.76 14.80 8.15
CA THR A 95 13.48 14.26 6.81
C THR A 95 12.11 13.57 6.79
N PHE A 96 11.80 12.77 7.82
CA PHE A 96 10.50 12.15 7.96
C PHE A 96 9.36 13.19 7.94
N GLY A 97 9.41 14.19 8.82
CA GLY A 97 8.36 15.21 8.93
C GLY A 97 8.15 15.98 7.64
N ARG A 98 9.24 16.35 6.93
CA ARG A 98 9.16 17.04 5.65
C ARG A 98 8.50 16.19 4.57
N ILE A 99 8.98 14.96 4.36
CA ILE A 99 8.43 14.05 3.35
C ILE A 99 7.00 13.65 3.69
N PHE A 100 6.71 13.40 4.97
CA PHE A 100 5.35 13.10 5.42
C PHE A 100 4.37 14.22 5.03
N ARG A 101 4.73 15.46 5.31
CA ARG A 101 3.91 16.63 4.93
C ARG A 101 3.80 16.79 3.42
N ASP A 102 4.88 16.59 2.66
CA ASP A 102 4.88 16.68 1.19
C ASP A 102 3.94 15.63 0.55
N VAL A 103 3.84 14.44 1.14
CA VAL A 103 3.00 13.35 0.63
C VAL A 103 1.56 13.44 1.11
N THR A 104 1.33 13.78 2.39
CA THR A 104 0.00 13.73 3.03
C THR A 104 -0.70 15.08 3.16
N GLY A 105 0.02 16.19 2.95
CA GLY A 105 -0.47 17.54 3.13
C GLY A 105 -0.54 18.01 4.59
N ARG A 106 -0.12 17.20 5.57
CA ARG A 106 -0.16 17.50 7.01
C ARG A 106 1.06 16.96 7.74
N THR A 107 1.35 17.48 8.94
CA THR A 107 2.44 16.93 9.76
C THR A 107 2.02 15.63 10.46
N PRO A 108 2.98 14.78 10.88
CA PRO A 108 2.66 13.61 11.71
C PRO A 108 1.93 13.98 13.01
N SER A 109 2.30 15.12 13.61
CA SER A 109 1.66 15.62 14.84
C SER A 109 0.22 16.04 14.62
N ASP A 110 -0.07 16.73 13.50
CA ASP A 110 -1.43 17.12 13.15
C ASP A 110 -2.32 15.91 12.93
N LEU A 111 -1.83 14.91 12.20
CA LEU A 111 -2.57 13.66 11.99
C LEU A 111 -2.86 12.96 13.33
N ARG A 112 -1.88 12.89 14.24
CA ARG A 112 -2.07 12.30 15.57
C ARG A 112 -3.12 13.07 16.39
N ALA A 113 -3.10 14.39 16.34
CA ALA A 113 -4.07 15.22 17.05
C ALA A 113 -5.49 15.02 16.48
N GLU A 114 -5.66 14.97 15.18
CA GLU A 114 -6.94 14.69 14.51
C GLU A 114 -7.52 13.33 14.91
N VAL A 115 -6.69 12.28 14.90
CA VAL A 115 -7.11 10.93 15.28
C VAL A 115 -7.58 10.91 16.74
N ARG A 116 -6.83 11.54 17.65
CA ARG A 116 -7.19 11.63 19.07
C ARG A 116 -8.48 12.43 19.28
N ALA A 117 -8.66 13.53 18.57
CA ALA A 117 -9.90 14.31 18.63
C ALA A 117 -11.10 13.51 18.14
N GLY A 118 -10.98 12.80 17.01
CA GLY A 118 -12.03 11.93 16.49
C GLY A 118 -12.36 10.76 17.40
N MET A 119 -11.38 10.17 18.09
CA MET A 119 -11.61 9.15 19.09
C MET A 119 -12.35 9.70 20.31
N ALA A 120 -12.01 10.91 20.78
CA ALA A 120 -12.69 11.55 21.89
C ALA A 120 -14.16 11.89 21.56
N GLU A 121 -14.46 12.24 20.31
CA GLU A 121 -15.85 12.42 19.87
C GLU A 121 -16.61 11.09 19.80
N LEU A 122 -15.97 10.00 19.35
CA LEU A 122 -16.57 8.66 19.31
C LEU A 122 -16.85 8.10 20.72
N ASP A 123 -16.05 8.45 21.72
CA ASP A 123 -16.25 8.05 23.11
C ASP A 123 -17.50 8.70 23.74
N GLN A 124 -17.97 9.82 23.16
CA GLN A 124 -19.22 10.49 23.54
C GLN A 124 -20.45 9.89 22.84
N VAL A 125 -20.27 9.01 21.86
CA VAL A 125 -21.36 8.36 21.12
C VAL A 125 -21.70 7.02 21.80
N PRO A 126 -22.99 6.72 22.04
CA PRO A 126 -23.39 5.43 22.62
C PRO A 126 -22.84 4.24 21.82
N ALA A 127 -22.30 3.23 22.52
CA ALA A 127 -21.65 2.08 21.91
C ALA A 127 -22.52 1.33 20.86
N CYS A 128 -23.84 1.43 20.97
CA CYS A 128 -24.79 0.87 20.00
C CYS A 128 -24.72 1.57 18.63
N VAL A 129 -24.48 2.88 18.60
CA VAL A 129 -24.37 3.68 17.37
C VAL A 129 -23.03 3.40 16.70
N VAL A 130 -21.94 3.35 17.47
CA VAL A 130 -20.60 3.00 16.96
C VAL A 130 -20.60 1.60 16.32
N LYS A 131 -21.22 0.61 16.97
CA LYS A 131 -21.38 -0.74 16.42
C LYS A 131 -22.23 -0.78 15.14
N ALA A 132 -23.22 0.08 15.00
CA ALA A 132 -24.05 0.15 13.80
C ALA A 132 -23.27 0.72 12.60
N VAL A 133 -22.42 1.74 12.81
CA VAL A 133 -21.60 2.39 11.77
C VAL A 133 -20.42 1.51 11.36
N LEU A 134 -19.81 0.78 12.30
CA LEU A 134 -18.66 -0.10 12.05
C LEU A 134 -19.06 -1.51 11.55
N ARG A 135 -20.36 -1.80 11.44
CA ARG A 135 -20.79 -3.06 10.82
C ARG A 135 -20.37 -3.06 9.37
N PRO A 136 -19.60 -4.08 8.91
CA PRO A 136 -19.36 -4.24 7.49
C PRO A 136 -20.70 -4.32 6.77
N ASP A 137 -20.81 -3.61 5.67
CA ASP A 137 -22.03 -3.63 4.85
C ASP A 137 -22.26 -5.06 4.32
N LEU A 138 -23.12 -5.79 5.01
CA LEU A 138 -23.46 -7.19 4.68
C LEU A 138 -24.04 -7.30 3.26
N THR A 139 -24.57 -6.20 2.72
CA THR A 139 -25.09 -6.14 1.34
C THR A 139 -23.95 -6.32 0.34
N MET A 140 -22.82 -5.66 0.56
CA MET A 140 -21.62 -5.82 -0.28
C MET A 140 -21.01 -7.22 -0.14
N ALA A 141 -20.96 -7.78 1.07
CA ALA A 141 -20.46 -9.13 1.30
C ALA A 141 -21.36 -10.20 0.63
N VAL A 142 -22.67 -10.01 0.62
CA VAL A 142 -23.63 -10.91 -0.06
C VAL A 142 -23.52 -10.79 -1.58
N LEU A 143 -23.34 -9.59 -2.13
CA LEU A 143 -23.13 -9.35 -3.56
C LEU A 143 -21.82 -9.99 -4.05
N GLU A 144 -20.74 -9.84 -3.30
CA GLU A 144 -19.45 -10.45 -3.60
C GLU A 144 -19.54 -12.00 -3.58
N LYS A 145 -20.23 -12.57 -2.59
CA LYS A 145 -20.48 -14.02 -2.50
C LYS A 145 -21.31 -14.53 -3.68
N ARG A 146 -22.36 -13.79 -4.09
CA ARG A 146 -23.18 -14.13 -5.27
C ARG A 146 -22.35 -14.07 -6.56
N ARG A 147 -21.48 -13.07 -6.71
CA ARG A 147 -20.60 -12.91 -7.87
C ARG A 147 -19.60 -14.08 -8.00
N ARG A 148 -19.02 -14.53 -6.88
CA ARG A 148 -18.11 -15.69 -6.84
C ARG A 148 -18.85 -17.00 -7.16
N LEU A 149 -20.06 -17.18 -6.69
CA LEU A 149 -20.89 -18.36 -7.00
C LEU A 149 -21.27 -18.41 -8.48
N ALA A 150 -21.66 -17.29 -9.08
CA ALA A 150 -21.98 -17.17 -10.49
C ALA A 150 -20.78 -17.48 -11.40
N SER A 151 -19.58 -17.01 -11.05
CA SER A 151 -18.35 -17.29 -11.80
C SER A 151 -17.89 -18.75 -11.69
N ASN A 152 -18.21 -19.44 -10.60
CA ASN A 152 -17.90 -20.87 -10.45
C ASN A 152 -18.89 -21.77 -11.24
N THR A 153 -20.15 -21.34 -11.38
CA THR A 153 -21.17 -22.12 -12.13
C THR A 153 -20.89 -22.11 -13.63
N VAL A 154 -20.35 -21.01 -14.17
CA VAL A 154 -19.96 -20.92 -15.60
C VAL A 154 -18.74 -21.82 -15.93
N ARG A 155 -17.92 -22.15 -14.94
CA ARG A 155 -16.70 -22.96 -15.11
C ARG A 155 -16.95 -24.47 -15.09
N SER A 156 -18.16 -24.91 -14.72
CA SER A 156 -18.53 -26.32 -14.53
C SER A 156 -19.48 -26.88 -15.60
N LEU A 157 -19.66 -26.19 -16.73
CA LEU A 157 -20.39 -26.76 -17.86
C LEU A 157 -19.50 -27.75 -18.61
N PRO A 158 -19.92 -29.00 -18.77
CA PRO A 158 -19.17 -29.99 -19.56
C PRO A 158 -19.16 -29.56 -21.02
N LYS A 159 -17.99 -29.61 -21.64
CA LYS A 159 -17.86 -29.50 -23.10
C LYS A 159 -18.55 -30.71 -23.71
N GLU A 160 -19.71 -30.54 -24.28
CA GLU A 160 -20.30 -31.53 -25.16
C GLU A 160 -19.38 -31.73 -26.36
N GLN A 161 -18.96 -32.95 -26.52
CA GLN A 161 -18.21 -33.43 -27.69
C GLN A 161 -19.20 -33.61 -28.85
N SER A 162 -18.88 -33.01 -29.99
CA SER A 162 -19.33 -33.45 -31.32
C SER A 162 -18.13 -33.55 -32.22
#